data_adc9c459d6fdb558fc6604f3ae47a661
#
_entry.id   adc9c459d6fdb558fc6604f3ae47a661
#
_cell.length_a   1.000
_cell.length_b   1.000
_cell.length_c   1.000
_cell.angle_alpha   90.00
_cell.angle_beta   90.00
_cell.angle_gamma   90.00
#
_symmetry.space_group_name_H-M   'P 1'
#
loop_
_entity.id
_entity.type
_entity.pdbx_description
1 polymer ?
#
loop_
_entity_poly.entity_id
_entity_poly.type
_entity_poly.pdbx_seq_one_letter_code
_entity_poly.pdbx_strand_id
1 'polypeptide(L)'
;VTSINAPEGSTVSKNQAVVTLGGDDLNDQIQNASDNLRNAELSMERTQKQLDNYTITSPISGTIVDKAYKAGDTIESGKTLCTIYDLSYLEMTLNIDELDINAISVGQSVQITADAIEGETFTGVVTKVSVAGTTTGGTTTYPVTIQIDEPGDLWPGMNVDAVIMVAESKDALAVPTGAVNRGNTVLITADSPSAANALDQQAPDGYVYVSVETGISNDDFIEITSGLQEGDTVAYVPTT
;
A
#
# COMPACT_ATOMS: atom_id res chain seq x y z
N VAL A 1 -68.64 -21.59 7.86
CA VAL A 1 -68.85 -20.60 6.81
C VAL A 1 -68.24 -19.29 7.26
N THR A 2 -67.19 -18.82 6.56
CA THR A 2 -66.47 -17.59 6.91
C THR A 2 -67.07 -16.39 6.20
N SER A 3 -67.59 -16.55 5.00
CA SER A 3 -68.33 -15.52 4.26
C SER A 3 -69.29 -16.11 3.28
N ILE A 4 -70.40 -15.38 3.06
CA ILE A 4 -71.35 -15.65 1.98
C ILE A 4 -71.18 -14.53 0.97
N ASN A 5 -70.65 -14.84 -0.21
CA ASN A 5 -70.26 -13.87 -1.22
C ASN A 5 -71.37 -13.61 -2.22
N ALA A 6 -72.44 -14.43 -2.21
CA ALA A 6 -73.63 -14.26 -3.04
C ALA A 6 -74.88 -14.43 -2.19
N PRO A 7 -75.59 -13.34 -1.80
CA PRO A 7 -76.82 -13.40 -1.03
C PRO A 7 -77.95 -13.99 -1.88
N GLU A 8 -79.02 -14.41 -1.18
CA GLU A 8 -80.23 -14.96 -1.83
C GLU A 8 -80.83 -13.95 -2.82
N GLY A 9 -81.12 -14.40 -4.04
CA GLY A 9 -81.64 -13.58 -5.13
C GLY A 9 -80.60 -12.91 -6.01
N SER A 10 -79.29 -13.05 -5.71
CA SER A 10 -78.22 -12.53 -6.57
C SER A 10 -77.92 -13.44 -7.77
N THR A 11 -77.53 -12.84 -8.89
CA THR A 11 -77.08 -13.55 -10.09
C THR A 11 -75.62 -13.88 -9.92
N VAL A 12 -75.21 -15.13 -10.17
CA VAL A 12 -73.85 -15.59 -10.08
C VAL A 12 -73.30 -15.97 -11.45
N SER A 13 -72.03 -15.73 -11.69
CA SER A 13 -71.31 -16.17 -12.91
C SER A 13 -70.69 -17.56 -12.72
N LYS A 14 -70.40 -18.24 -13.82
CA LYS A 14 -69.71 -19.53 -13.79
C LYS A 14 -68.35 -19.40 -13.11
N ASN A 15 -68.04 -20.28 -12.13
CA ASN A 15 -66.83 -20.30 -11.31
C ASN A 15 -66.70 -19.16 -10.27
N GLN A 16 -67.77 -18.38 -10.03
CA GLN A 16 -67.79 -17.40 -8.94
C GLN A 16 -67.86 -18.12 -7.59
N ALA A 17 -67.05 -17.74 -6.64
CA ALA A 17 -67.11 -18.22 -5.26
C ALA A 17 -68.37 -17.70 -4.59
N VAL A 18 -69.29 -18.57 -4.23
CA VAL A 18 -70.58 -18.26 -3.61
C VAL A 18 -70.48 -18.25 -2.08
N VAL A 19 -69.71 -19.16 -1.53
CA VAL A 19 -69.51 -19.34 -0.10
C VAL A 19 -68.05 -19.65 0.16
N THR A 20 -67.46 -19.04 1.16
CA THR A 20 -66.10 -19.37 1.63
C THR A 20 -66.27 -20.14 2.95
N LEU A 21 -65.68 -21.31 3.00
CA LEU A 21 -65.63 -22.11 4.22
C LEU A 21 -64.25 -21.88 4.86
N GLY A 22 -64.22 -21.50 6.12
CA GLY A 22 -63.03 -21.42 6.93
C GLY A 22 -62.79 -22.76 7.60
N GLY A 23 -61.58 -23.19 7.64
CA GLY A 23 -61.14 -24.31 8.43
C GLY A 23 -59.82 -23.95 9.06
N ASP A 24 -59.82 -23.55 10.31
CA ASP A 24 -58.58 -23.22 11.05
C ASP A 24 -57.65 -24.44 11.03
N ASP A 25 -58.21 -25.64 11.18
CA ASP A 25 -57.47 -26.91 11.08
C ASP A 25 -56.75 -27.11 9.75
N LEU A 26 -57.35 -26.65 8.61
CA LEU A 26 -56.72 -26.78 7.30
C LEU A 26 -55.57 -25.77 7.13
N ASN A 27 -55.74 -24.58 7.65
CA ASN A 27 -54.66 -23.57 7.65
C ASN A 27 -53.49 -24.03 8.52
N ASP A 28 -53.77 -24.59 9.70
CA ASP A 28 -52.77 -25.17 10.59
C ASP A 28 -52.05 -26.35 9.94
N GLN A 29 -52.79 -27.22 9.22
CA GLN A 29 -52.17 -28.33 8.48
C GLN A 29 -51.27 -27.84 7.35
N ILE A 30 -51.68 -26.81 6.60
CA ILE A 30 -50.85 -26.17 5.55
C ILE A 30 -49.60 -25.54 6.17
N GLN A 31 -49.75 -24.81 7.29
CA GLN A 31 -48.62 -24.19 7.98
C GLN A 31 -47.63 -25.25 8.48
N ASN A 32 -48.13 -26.28 9.15
CA ASN A 32 -47.31 -27.41 9.62
C ASN A 32 -46.56 -28.12 8.48
N ALA A 33 -47.24 -28.34 7.35
CA ALA A 33 -46.62 -28.93 6.18
C ALA A 33 -45.54 -28.02 5.57
N SER A 34 -45.77 -26.71 5.53
CA SER A 34 -44.83 -25.70 5.09
C SER A 34 -43.59 -25.65 6.00
N ASP A 35 -43.81 -25.67 7.32
CA ASP A 35 -42.72 -25.65 8.30
C ASP A 35 -41.88 -26.96 8.23
N ASN A 36 -42.53 -28.11 8.01
CA ASN A 36 -41.82 -29.37 7.81
C ASN A 36 -40.97 -29.34 6.53
N LEU A 37 -41.51 -28.81 5.43
CA LEU A 37 -40.78 -28.65 4.19
C LEU A 37 -39.54 -27.76 4.40
N ARG A 38 -39.72 -26.62 5.03
CA ARG A 38 -38.62 -25.69 5.34
C ARG A 38 -37.53 -26.34 6.19
N ASN A 39 -37.95 -27.13 7.21
CA ASN A 39 -37.01 -27.87 8.06
C ASN A 39 -36.21 -28.92 7.27
N ALA A 40 -36.88 -29.62 6.35
CA ALA A 40 -36.23 -30.58 5.48
C ALA A 40 -35.24 -29.93 4.50
N GLU A 41 -35.59 -28.76 3.93
CA GLU A 41 -34.70 -27.95 3.08
C GLU A 41 -33.48 -27.48 3.84
N LEU A 42 -33.63 -26.95 5.05
CA LEU A 42 -32.51 -26.52 5.90
C LEU A 42 -31.62 -27.71 6.28
N SER A 43 -32.19 -28.89 6.53
CA SER A 43 -31.42 -30.11 6.82
C SER A 43 -30.61 -30.55 5.60
N MET A 44 -31.19 -30.49 4.42
CA MET A 44 -30.52 -30.81 3.16
C MET A 44 -29.37 -29.79 2.88
N GLU A 45 -29.64 -28.51 3.06
CA GLU A 45 -28.61 -27.46 2.90
C GLU A 45 -27.41 -27.67 3.84
N ARG A 46 -27.65 -28.01 5.11
CA ARG A 46 -26.60 -28.33 6.08
C ARG A 46 -25.78 -29.53 5.64
N THR A 47 -26.43 -30.59 5.18
CA THR A 47 -25.75 -31.79 4.71
C THR A 47 -24.92 -31.50 3.44
N GLN A 48 -25.48 -30.70 2.54
CA GLN A 48 -24.72 -30.25 1.35
C GLN A 48 -23.48 -29.44 1.72
N LYS A 49 -23.61 -28.49 2.62
CA LYS A 49 -22.45 -27.71 3.13
C LYS A 49 -21.41 -28.62 3.80
N GLN A 50 -21.85 -29.67 4.51
CA GLN A 50 -20.91 -30.64 5.06
C GLN A 50 -20.16 -31.38 3.96
N LEU A 51 -20.86 -31.79 2.89
CA LEU A 51 -20.24 -32.46 1.75
C LEU A 51 -19.26 -31.56 1.03
N ASP A 52 -19.59 -30.26 0.84
CA ASP A 52 -18.73 -29.28 0.19
C ASP A 52 -17.43 -29.10 0.96
N ASN A 53 -17.42 -29.22 2.29
CA ASN A 53 -16.23 -29.14 3.13
C ASN A 53 -15.22 -30.28 2.91
N TYR A 54 -15.58 -31.36 2.23
CA TYR A 54 -14.61 -32.39 1.84
C TYR A 54 -13.75 -32.01 0.63
N THR A 55 -14.14 -30.95 -0.09
CA THR A 55 -13.34 -30.40 -1.17
C THR A 55 -12.86 -29.01 -0.77
N ILE A 56 -11.60 -28.92 -0.35
CA ILE A 56 -11.00 -27.66 0.08
C ILE A 56 -10.32 -27.01 -1.11
N THR A 57 -10.75 -25.81 -1.44
CA THR A 57 -10.20 -25.02 -2.55
C THR A 57 -9.42 -23.82 -2.01
N SER A 58 -8.41 -23.37 -2.75
CA SER A 58 -7.70 -22.14 -2.42
C SER A 58 -8.60 -20.91 -2.60
N PRO A 59 -8.68 -20.01 -1.61
CA PRO A 59 -9.42 -18.76 -1.74
C PRO A 59 -8.67 -17.69 -2.56
N ILE A 60 -7.37 -17.90 -2.78
CA ILE A 60 -6.48 -16.97 -3.51
C ILE A 60 -5.68 -17.73 -4.57
N SER A 61 -5.23 -17.01 -5.57
CA SER A 61 -4.15 -17.48 -6.46
C SER A 61 -2.81 -17.32 -5.75
N GLY A 62 -1.87 -18.23 -5.98
CA GLY A 62 -0.56 -18.13 -5.34
C GLY A 62 0.22 -19.44 -5.32
N THR A 63 1.32 -19.43 -4.59
CA THR A 63 2.25 -20.56 -4.45
C THR A 63 2.08 -21.19 -3.08
N ILE A 64 1.96 -22.54 -3.05
CA ILE A 64 1.94 -23.30 -1.79
C ILE A 64 3.37 -23.32 -1.24
N VAL A 65 3.59 -22.65 -0.09
CA VAL A 65 4.91 -22.57 0.57
C VAL A 65 5.09 -23.61 1.65
N ASP A 66 4.00 -24.08 2.24
CA ASP A 66 4.02 -25.15 3.23
C ASP A 66 2.81 -26.06 3.07
N LYS A 67 3.00 -27.34 3.33
CA LYS A 67 1.99 -28.39 3.25
C LYS A 67 2.12 -29.33 4.43
N ALA A 68 1.18 -29.24 5.36
CA ALA A 68 1.21 -29.99 6.61
C ALA A 68 0.87 -31.48 6.47
N TYR A 69 0.12 -31.88 5.43
CA TYR A 69 -0.42 -33.26 5.28
C TYR A 69 -0.06 -33.89 3.93
N LYS A 70 -0.03 -35.20 3.90
CA LYS A 70 0.18 -36.03 2.72
C LYS A 70 -1.04 -36.86 2.41
N ALA A 71 -1.14 -37.36 1.18
CA ALA A 71 -2.22 -38.29 0.82
C ALA A 71 -2.20 -39.52 1.73
N GLY A 72 -3.34 -39.83 2.33
CA GLY A 72 -3.52 -40.91 3.30
C GLY A 72 -3.54 -40.44 4.77
N ASP A 73 -3.15 -39.20 5.05
CA ASP A 73 -3.19 -38.68 6.41
C ASP A 73 -4.62 -38.36 6.84
N THR A 74 -4.88 -38.51 8.13
CA THR A 74 -6.14 -38.08 8.75
C THR A 74 -6.00 -36.63 9.23
N ILE A 75 -6.96 -35.79 8.85
CA ILE A 75 -6.99 -34.37 9.16
C ILE A 75 -7.97 -34.12 10.30
N GLU A 76 -7.54 -33.37 11.31
CA GLU A 76 -8.39 -32.89 12.38
C GLU A 76 -8.99 -31.52 12.02
N SER A 77 -10.24 -31.29 12.44
CA SER A 77 -10.89 -29.98 12.25
C SER A 77 -10.13 -28.86 12.95
N GLY A 78 -9.98 -27.73 12.28
CA GLY A 78 -9.30 -26.54 12.83
C GLY A 78 -7.77 -26.52 12.67
N LYS A 79 -7.19 -27.51 11.98
CA LYS A 79 -5.75 -27.51 11.67
C LYS A 79 -5.45 -26.84 10.35
N THR A 80 -4.30 -26.20 10.26
CA THR A 80 -3.78 -25.63 9.02
C THR A 80 -3.37 -26.75 8.07
N LEU A 81 -3.86 -26.71 6.83
CA LEU A 81 -3.57 -27.72 5.80
C LEU A 81 -2.35 -27.36 4.96
N CYS A 82 -2.33 -26.13 4.49
CA CYS A 82 -1.25 -25.55 3.73
C CYS A 82 -1.22 -24.03 3.91
N THR A 83 -0.10 -23.43 3.59
CA THR A 83 0.08 -21.97 3.52
C THR A 83 0.28 -21.59 2.06
N ILE A 84 -0.48 -20.61 1.59
CA ILE A 84 -0.41 -20.11 0.21
C ILE A 84 -0.02 -18.64 0.28
N TYR A 85 1.02 -18.28 -0.45
CA TYR A 85 1.45 -16.89 -0.61
C TYR A 85 1.06 -16.39 -2.00
N ASP A 86 0.49 -15.21 -2.05
CA ASP A 86 0.42 -14.41 -3.26
C ASP A 86 1.76 -13.70 -3.40
N LEU A 87 2.52 -14.08 -4.43
CA LEU A 87 3.83 -13.53 -4.74
C LEU A 87 3.77 -12.55 -5.92
N SER A 88 2.58 -12.08 -6.30
CA SER A 88 2.43 -11.08 -7.36
C SER A 88 3.00 -9.73 -6.97
N TYR A 89 3.06 -9.44 -5.69
CA TYR A 89 3.74 -8.29 -5.10
C TYR A 89 4.30 -8.66 -3.72
N LEU A 90 5.25 -7.88 -3.23
CA LEU A 90 5.74 -7.99 -1.86
C LEU A 90 5.48 -6.69 -1.10
N GLU A 91 5.32 -6.82 0.20
CA GLU A 91 5.25 -5.68 1.11
C GLU A 91 6.39 -5.74 2.13
N MET A 92 6.97 -4.59 2.42
CA MET A 92 7.90 -4.43 3.51
C MET A 92 7.44 -3.31 4.44
N THR A 93 7.83 -3.39 5.70
CA THR A 93 7.57 -2.34 6.69
C THR A 93 8.89 -1.80 7.20
N LEU A 94 9.08 -0.50 7.06
CA LEU A 94 10.18 0.24 7.68
C LEU A 94 9.69 0.99 8.90
N ASN A 95 10.52 1.07 9.93
CA ASN A 95 10.27 1.90 11.10
C ASN A 95 11.08 3.20 10.95
N ILE A 96 10.41 4.28 10.62
CA ILE A 96 11.01 5.61 10.38
C ILE A 96 11.00 6.40 11.68
N ASP A 97 12.11 7.08 11.98
CA ASP A 97 12.26 7.93 13.15
C ASP A 97 11.27 9.13 13.14
N GLU A 98 10.90 9.60 14.33
CA GLU A 98 10.01 10.76 14.51
C GLU A 98 10.54 12.04 13.82
N LEU A 99 11.85 12.18 13.70
CA LEU A 99 12.47 13.34 13.07
C LEU A 99 12.28 13.36 11.55
N ASP A 100 12.21 12.19 10.92
CA ASP A 100 12.18 12.02 9.46
C ASP A 100 10.76 11.76 8.92
N ILE A 101 9.82 11.31 9.78
CA ILE A 101 8.49 10.90 9.32
C ILE A 101 7.71 11.98 8.59
N ASN A 102 7.94 13.27 8.94
CA ASN A 102 7.27 14.39 8.31
C ASN A 102 7.66 14.60 6.82
N ALA A 103 8.80 14.06 6.40
CA ALA A 103 9.26 14.09 5.02
C ALA A 103 8.68 12.91 4.19
N ILE A 104 8.06 11.93 4.83
CA ILE A 104 7.55 10.72 4.19
C ILE A 104 6.07 10.89 3.84
N SER A 105 5.73 10.57 2.60
CA SER A 105 4.37 10.64 2.08
C SER A 105 4.03 9.42 1.22
N VAL A 106 2.75 9.06 1.22
CA VAL A 106 2.24 8.00 0.33
C VAL A 106 2.48 8.40 -1.14
N GLY A 107 2.97 7.46 -1.93
CA GLY A 107 3.30 7.65 -3.35
C GLY A 107 4.77 7.95 -3.62
N GLN A 108 5.60 8.13 -2.60
CA GLN A 108 7.05 8.30 -2.80
C GLN A 108 7.68 6.99 -3.30
N SER A 109 8.63 7.14 -4.22
CA SER A 109 9.43 6.04 -4.75
C SER A 109 10.48 5.60 -3.74
N VAL A 110 10.70 4.30 -3.68
CA VAL A 110 11.67 3.67 -2.78
C VAL A 110 12.58 2.79 -3.61
N GLN A 111 13.88 2.99 -3.44
CA GLN A 111 14.91 2.11 -4.00
C GLN A 111 15.26 1.04 -2.97
N ILE A 112 15.24 -0.22 -3.38
CA ILE A 112 15.41 -1.36 -2.49
C ILE A 112 16.57 -2.21 -3.00
N THR A 113 17.46 -2.60 -2.10
CA THR A 113 18.56 -3.52 -2.39
C THR A 113 18.52 -4.68 -1.39
N ALA A 114 18.95 -5.85 -1.83
CA ALA A 114 18.99 -7.05 -0.99
C ALA A 114 20.41 -7.60 -0.99
N ASP A 115 20.97 -7.85 0.19
CA ASP A 115 22.31 -8.44 0.33
C ASP A 115 22.43 -9.82 -0.33
N ALA A 116 21.32 -10.55 -0.40
CA ALA A 116 21.26 -11.87 -1.03
C ALA A 116 21.28 -11.84 -2.57
N ILE A 117 21.08 -10.66 -3.18
CA ILE A 117 20.96 -10.47 -4.64
C ILE A 117 21.87 -9.31 -5.04
N GLU A 118 23.16 -9.64 -5.27
CA GLU A 118 24.17 -8.64 -5.59
C GLU A 118 23.89 -7.96 -6.95
N GLY A 119 23.98 -6.64 -6.96
CA GLY A 119 23.93 -5.83 -8.19
C GLY A 119 22.52 -5.56 -8.74
N GLU A 120 21.47 -6.03 -8.09
CA GLU A 120 20.09 -5.72 -8.47
C GLU A 120 19.49 -4.67 -7.53
N THR A 121 18.69 -3.81 -8.12
CA THR A 121 17.93 -2.77 -7.42
C THR A 121 16.46 -2.93 -7.77
N PHE A 122 15.62 -3.00 -6.76
CA PHE A 122 14.17 -3.09 -6.90
C PHE A 122 13.54 -1.75 -6.59
N THR A 123 12.39 -1.50 -7.18
CA THR A 123 11.63 -0.27 -6.94
C THR A 123 10.36 -0.58 -6.19
N GLY A 124 10.13 0.15 -5.12
CA GLY A 124 8.89 0.11 -4.35
C GLY A 124 8.22 1.47 -4.29
N VAL A 125 7.01 1.49 -3.77
CA VAL A 125 6.23 2.71 -3.54
C VAL A 125 5.69 2.70 -2.12
N VAL A 126 5.76 3.84 -1.43
CA VAL A 126 5.12 4.02 -0.12
C VAL A 126 3.61 3.96 -0.28
N THR A 127 2.98 2.93 0.30
CA THR A 127 1.52 2.74 0.23
C THR A 127 0.80 3.19 1.50
N LYS A 128 1.51 3.18 2.65
CA LYS A 128 0.92 3.56 3.92
C LYS A 128 1.96 4.17 4.85
N VAL A 129 1.58 5.26 5.49
CA VAL A 129 2.32 5.88 6.60
C VAL A 129 1.43 5.80 7.84
N SER A 130 1.89 5.13 8.89
CA SER A 130 1.13 5.02 10.13
C SER A 130 1.19 6.32 10.91
N VAL A 131 0.04 6.78 11.41
CA VAL A 131 -0.03 7.92 12.35
C VAL A 131 0.20 7.49 13.80
N ALA A 132 0.25 6.18 14.06
CA ALA A 132 0.51 5.62 15.39
C ALA A 132 1.98 5.21 15.48
N GLY A 133 2.75 5.97 16.23
CA GLY A 133 4.14 5.64 16.56
C GLY A 133 4.25 4.62 17.68
N THR A 134 5.37 3.93 17.72
CA THR A 134 5.75 2.99 18.79
C THR A 134 7.04 3.47 19.44
N THR A 135 7.02 3.65 20.76
CA THR A 135 8.22 4.06 21.51
C THR A 135 8.88 2.83 22.12
N THR A 136 10.12 2.59 21.76
CA THR A 136 10.94 1.51 22.31
C THR A 136 12.31 2.07 22.69
N GLY A 137 12.73 1.87 23.96
CA GLY A 137 14.05 2.32 24.40
C GLY A 137 14.27 3.83 24.38
N GLY A 138 13.19 4.64 24.37
CA GLY A 138 13.26 6.11 24.32
C GLY A 138 13.25 6.70 22.91
N THR A 139 13.22 5.87 21.87
CA THR A 139 13.08 6.30 20.48
C THR A 139 11.68 6.00 19.97
N THR A 140 11.02 6.98 19.36
CA THR A 140 9.70 6.82 18.74
C THR A 140 9.86 6.61 17.25
N THR A 141 9.28 5.52 16.75
CA THR A 141 9.29 5.21 15.31
C THR A 141 7.87 5.01 14.79
N TYR A 142 7.69 5.28 13.51
CA TYR A 142 6.43 5.15 12.78
C TYR A 142 6.57 4.10 11.68
N PRO A 143 5.73 3.06 11.66
CA PRO A 143 5.77 2.07 10.62
C PRO A 143 5.26 2.64 9.28
N VAL A 144 6.07 2.47 8.25
CA VAL A 144 5.79 2.83 6.86
C VAL A 144 5.77 1.56 6.03
N THR A 145 4.67 1.33 5.31
CA THR A 145 4.52 0.17 4.40
C THR A 145 4.88 0.57 2.98
N ILE A 146 5.72 -0.23 2.37
CA ILE A 146 6.19 -0.08 1.00
C ILE A 146 5.76 -1.33 0.23
N GLN A 147 5.18 -1.13 -0.94
CA GLN A 147 4.79 -2.19 -1.86
C GLN A 147 5.79 -2.28 -3.01
N ILE A 148 6.15 -3.50 -3.37
CA ILE A 148 7.07 -3.85 -4.47
C ILE A 148 6.25 -4.65 -5.47
N ASP A 149 5.83 -4.02 -6.56
CA ASP A 149 4.94 -4.64 -7.56
C ASP A 149 5.67 -5.65 -8.46
N GLU A 150 6.97 -5.48 -8.66
CA GLU A 150 7.82 -6.38 -9.44
C GLU A 150 8.95 -6.93 -8.55
N PRO A 151 8.65 -7.93 -7.70
CA PRO A 151 9.63 -8.42 -6.74
C PRO A 151 10.77 -9.23 -7.38
N GLY A 152 10.64 -9.69 -8.64
CA GLY A 152 11.68 -10.47 -9.30
C GLY A 152 12.12 -11.68 -8.46
N ASP A 153 13.40 -11.72 -8.13
CA ASP A 153 14.02 -12.79 -7.32
C ASP A 153 13.98 -12.52 -5.81
N LEU A 154 13.30 -11.45 -5.35
CA LEU A 154 13.06 -11.20 -3.93
C LEU A 154 12.08 -12.21 -3.34
N TRP A 155 12.45 -12.78 -2.19
CA TRP A 155 11.61 -13.73 -1.48
C TRP A 155 11.15 -13.16 -0.14
N PRO A 156 9.93 -13.52 0.31
CA PRO A 156 9.47 -13.14 1.64
C PRO A 156 10.45 -13.63 2.72
N GLY A 157 10.82 -12.70 3.63
CA GLY A 157 11.76 -12.98 4.71
C GLY A 157 13.22 -12.66 4.40
N MET A 158 13.56 -12.19 3.21
CA MET A 158 14.89 -11.64 2.93
C MET A 158 15.11 -10.32 3.66
N ASN A 159 16.35 -10.08 4.09
CA ASN A 159 16.77 -8.78 4.58
C ASN A 159 17.02 -7.86 3.39
N VAL A 160 16.52 -6.64 3.48
CA VAL A 160 16.65 -5.64 2.43
C VAL A 160 16.93 -4.28 3.05
N ASP A 161 17.70 -3.47 2.33
CA ASP A 161 17.87 -2.05 2.60
C ASP A 161 16.98 -1.24 1.68
N ALA A 162 16.46 -0.12 2.17
CA ALA A 162 15.57 0.73 1.40
C ALA A 162 15.89 2.20 1.57
N VAL A 163 15.93 2.91 0.47
CA VAL A 163 16.14 4.35 0.39
C VAL A 163 14.88 5.00 -0.15
N ILE A 164 14.20 5.80 0.68
CA ILE A 164 13.00 6.53 0.29
C ILE A 164 13.42 7.86 -0.33
N MET A 165 12.95 8.13 -1.55
CA MET A 165 13.22 9.38 -2.24
C MET A 165 12.28 10.47 -1.72
N VAL A 166 12.77 11.31 -0.83
CA VAL A 166 11.96 12.39 -0.20
C VAL A 166 11.81 13.61 -1.09
N ALA A 167 12.80 13.87 -1.93
CA ALA A 167 12.78 14.94 -2.92
C ALA A 167 13.67 14.56 -4.12
N GLU A 168 13.26 14.99 -5.31
CA GLU A 168 14.02 14.81 -6.55
C GLU A 168 13.95 16.10 -7.35
N SER A 169 15.07 16.55 -7.89
CA SER A 169 15.13 17.63 -8.86
C SER A 169 15.84 17.11 -10.11
N LYS A 170 15.11 17.10 -11.24
CA LYS A 170 15.63 16.63 -12.53
C LYS A 170 16.34 17.77 -13.23
N ASP A 171 17.47 17.47 -13.88
CA ASP A 171 18.29 18.43 -14.62
C ASP A 171 18.72 19.64 -13.77
N ALA A 172 18.93 19.43 -12.46
CA ALA A 172 19.31 20.47 -11.53
C ALA A 172 20.78 20.91 -11.73
N LEU A 173 21.02 22.21 -11.71
CA LEU A 173 22.38 22.75 -11.55
C LEU A 173 22.78 22.54 -10.08
N ALA A 174 23.83 21.79 -9.83
CA ALA A 174 24.26 21.49 -8.47
C ALA A 174 25.74 21.81 -8.27
N VAL A 175 26.06 22.22 -7.07
CA VAL A 175 27.47 22.45 -6.63
C VAL A 175 27.73 21.60 -5.38
N PRO A 176 29.00 21.23 -5.10
CA PRO A 176 29.34 20.60 -3.84
C PRO A 176 28.88 21.44 -2.64
N THR A 177 28.34 20.79 -1.61
CA THR A 177 27.78 21.47 -0.42
C THR A 177 28.78 22.45 0.22
N GLY A 178 30.08 22.07 0.24
CA GLY A 178 31.15 22.93 0.73
C GLY A 178 31.46 24.20 -0.12
N ALA A 179 30.86 24.31 -1.31
CA ALA A 179 31.06 25.47 -2.18
C ALA A 179 30.15 26.66 -1.83
N VAL A 180 29.04 26.40 -1.13
CA VAL A 180 28.11 27.44 -0.69
C VAL A 180 28.59 28.02 0.64
N ASN A 181 28.95 29.28 0.63
CA ASN A 181 29.42 30.02 1.80
C ASN A 181 28.25 30.60 2.60
N ARG A 182 28.56 31.10 3.83
CA ARG A 182 27.59 31.82 4.66
C ARG A 182 27.03 33.02 3.90
N GLY A 183 25.70 33.16 3.91
CA GLY A 183 25.01 34.23 3.18
C GLY A 183 24.64 33.84 1.75
N ASN A 184 24.60 32.53 1.45
CA ASN A 184 24.23 31.99 0.14
C ASN A 184 25.05 32.57 -1.00
N THR A 185 26.36 32.53 -0.86
CA THR A 185 27.30 33.00 -1.88
C THR A 185 28.19 31.85 -2.33
N VAL A 186 28.55 31.85 -3.59
CA VAL A 186 29.48 30.90 -4.20
C VAL A 186 30.68 31.68 -4.78
N LEU A 187 31.86 31.13 -4.60
CA LEU A 187 33.12 31.70 -5.19
C LEU A 187 33.32 31.06 -6.56
N ILE A 188 33.32 31.88 -7.61
CA ILE A 188 33.53 31.45 -8.99
C ILE A 188 34.74 32.16 -9.60
N THR A 189 35.30 31.62 -10.67
CA THR A 189 36.38 32.33 -11.40
C THR A 189 35.82 33.57 -12.09
N ALA A 190 36.65 34.63 -12.19
CA ALA A 190 36.25 35.91 -12.76
C ALA A 190 35.95 35.87 -14.27
N ASP A 191 36.31 34.80 -14.95
CA ASP A 191 36.04 34.53 -16.36
C ASP A 191 34.79 33.65 -16.56
N SER A 192 34.11 33.22 -15.48
CA SER A 192 32.88 32.45 -15.52
C SER A 192 31.72 33.28 -16.07
N PRO A 193 30.72 32.62 -16.76
CA PRO A 193 29.54 33.30 -17.31
C PRO A 193 28.77 34.14 -16.29
N SER A 194 28.63 33.67 -15.06
CA SER A 194 27.91 34.38 -14.00
C SER A 194 28.72 35.46 -13.28
N ALA A 195 30.00 35.69 -13.62
CA ALA A 195 30.84 36.71 -13.03
C ALA A 195 30.30 38.15 -13.23
N ALA A 196 29.42 38.35 -14.22
CA ALA A 196 28.74 39.64 -14.41
C ALA A 196 27.82 40.03 -13.24
N ASN A 197 27.41 39.06 -12.43
CA ASN A 197 26.54 39.21 -11.24
C ASN A 197 27.39 39.26 -9.94
N ALA A 198 28.67 39.55 -10.03
CA ALA A 198 29.57 39.58 -8.89
C ALA A 198 29.11 40.58 -7.81
N LEU A 199 29.23 40.17 -6.57
CA LEU A 199 28.99 41.02 -5.43
C LEU A 199 30.19 41.95 -5.20
N ASP A 200 29.92 43.15 -4.68
CA ASP A 200 30.98 44.08 -4.23
C ASP A 200 31.55 43.59 -2.88
N GLN A 201 32.18 42.43 -2.92
CA GLN A 201 32.80 41.75 -1.77
C GLN A 201 34.24 41.39 -2.13
N GLN A 202 35.18 41.58 -1.18
CA GLN A 202 36.57 41.22 -1.39
C GLN A 202 36.72 39.71 -1.59
N ALA A 203 37.21 39.30 -2.75
CA ALA A 203 37.49 37.92 -3.12
C ALA A 203 39.02 37.74 -3.38
N PRO A 204 39.52 36.51 -3.39
CA PRO A 204 40.89 36.21 -3.83
C PRO A 204 41.11 36.62 -5.29
N ASP A 205 42.37 36.87 -5.64
CA ASP A 205 42.76 37.28 -7.01
C ASP A 205 42.28 36.24 -8.04
N GLY A 206 41.58 36.71 -9.07
CA GLY A 206 41.01 35.86 -10.12
C GLY A 206 39.65 35.23 -9.81
N TYR A 207 39.06 35.56 -8.66
CA TYR A 207 37.75 35.03 -8.25
C TYR A 207 36.78 36.15 -7.88
N VAL A 208 35.48 35.82 -7.92
CA VAL A 208 34.39 36.72 -7.50
C VAL A 208 33.34 35.95 -6.74
N TYR A 209 32.66 36.58 -5.79
CA TYR A 209 31.50 36.02 -5.11
C TYR A 209 30.22 36.36 -5.87
N VAL A 210 29.35 35.36 -6.03
CA VAL A 210 28.03 35.53 -6.63
C VAL A 210 27.00 35.07 -5.63
N SER A 211 25.89 35.82 -5.50
CA SER A 211 24.75 35.40 -4.68
C SER A 211 23.97 34.31 -5.40
N VAL A 212 23.57 33.27 -4.66
CA VAL A 212 22.81 32.14 -5.18
C VAL A 212 21.56 31.89 -4.36
N GLU A 213 20.55 31.34 -5.01
CA GLU A 213 19.43 30.72 -4.32
C GLU A 213 19.59 29.19 -4.39
N THR A 214 19.42 28.55 -3.26
CA THR A 214 19.61 27.11 -3.14
C THR A 214 18.26 26.37 -3.09
N GLY A 215 18.19 25.19 -3.71
CA GLY A 215 17.07 24.29 -3.66
C GLY A 215 17.29 23.12 -2.68
N ILE A 216 17.01 21.90 -3.14
CA ILE A 216 17.24 20.69 -2.36
C ILE A 216 18.74 20.40 -2.21
N SER A 217 19.09 19.68 -1.16
CA SER A 217 20.48 19.28 -0.90
C SER A 217 20.56 17.86 -0.35
N ASN A 218 21.70 17.23 -0.56
CA ASN A 218 22.12 16.01 0.12
C ASN A 218 23.48 16.23 0.80
N ASP A 219 24.13 15.16 1.24
CA ASP A 219 25.42 15.24 1.94
C ASP A 219 26.54 15.81 1.05
N ASP A 220 26.50 15.56 -0.27
CA ASP A 220 27.55 15.91 -1.21
C ASP A 220 27.27 17.19 -2.00
N PHE A 221 26.01 17.40 -2.40
CA PHE A 221 25.61 18.44 -3.35
C PHE A 221 24.42 19.27 -2.85
N ILE A 222 24.36 20.51 -3.31
CA ILE A 222 23.25 21.43 -3.13
C ILE A 222 22.81 21.99 -4.49
N GLU A 223 21.53 21.96 -4.75
CA GLU A 223 20.92 22.54 -5.94
C GLU A 223 21.02 24.06 -5.92
N ILE A 224 21.33 24.64 -7.06
CA ILE A 224 21.32 26.08 -7.28
C ILE A 224 20.16 26.42 -8.22
N THR A 225 19.13 27.07 -7.68
CA THR A 225 17.93 27.45 -8.43
C THR A 225 18.12 28.80 -9.17
N SER A 226 19.02 29.68 -8.68
CA SER A 226 19.40 30.89 -9.37
C SER A 226 20.79 31.40 -8.96
N GLY A 227 21.38 32.21 -9.78
CA GLY A 227 22.67 32.90 -9.52
C GLY A 227 23.88 32.30 -10.24
N LEU A 228 23.84 31.01 -10.62
CA LEU A 228 24.85 30.36 -11.45
C LEU A 228 24.27 29.87 -12.77
N GLN A 229 25.16 29.59 -13.72
CA GLN A 229 24.83 29.00 -15.02
C GLN A 229 25.75 27.81 -15.31
N GLU A 230 25.30 26.97 -16.24
CA GLU A 230 26.13 25.87 -16.73
C GLU A 230 27.41 26.44 -17.37
N GLY A 231 28.56 25.86 -16.98
CA GLY A 231 29.88 26.34 -17.42
C GLY A 231 30.60 27.27 -16.44
N ASP A 232 29.96 27.67 -15.32
CA ASP A 232 30.65 28.37 -14.24
C ASP A 232 31.66 27.44 -13.55
N THR A 233 32.84 27.98 -13.25
CA THR A 233 33.87 27.24 -12.49
C THR A 233 33.85 27.68 -11.04
N VAL A 234 33.45 26.74 -10.18
CA VAL A 234 33.29 26.97 -8.74
C VAL A 234 34.54 26.57 -7.98
N ALA A 235 34.99 27.46 -7.08
CA ALA A 235 36.12 27.20 -6.18
C ALA A 235 35.64 26.96 -4.75
N TYR A 236 36.10 25.86 -4.14
CA TYR A 236 35.79 25.52 -2.75
C TYR A 236 36.92 24.73 -2.09
N VAL A 237 36.95 24.73 -0.77
CA VAL A 237 37.87 23.90 0.02
C VAL A 237 37.17 22.58 0.32
N PRO A 238 37.65 21.42 -0.16
CA PRO A 238 37.05 20.14 0.16
C PRO A 238 37.09 19.92 1.68
N THR A 239 35.95 19.63 2.28
CA THR A 239 35.88 19.11 3.66
C THR A 239 36.31 17.67 3.64
N THR A 240 37.44 17.37 4.25
CA THR A 240 37.95 16.00 4.50
C THR A 240 37.17 15.34 5.63
#